data_2fbf9e2c36da5553664578bd2def7812
#
_entry.id   2fbf9e2c36da5553664578bd2def7812
#
_cell.length_a   1.000
_cell.length_b   1.000
_cell.length_c   1.000
_cell.angle_alpha   90.00
_cell.angle_beta   90.00
_cell.angle_gamma   90.00
#
_symmetry.space_group_name_H-M   'P 1'
#
loop_
_entity.id
_entity.type
_entity.pdbx_description
1 polymer ?
#
loop_
_entity_poly.entity_id
_entity_poly.type
_entity_poly.pdbx_seq_one_letter_code
_entity_poly.pdbx_strand_id
1 'polypeptide(L)'
;MQGEAKRDYPASIHGQSAWYRQYRYVEDYYARIHLLMEQGQPLCDVLVINPVESLWAGIYPGWADGLTAADPAVGAVEEGYRTVFGSLCAAKADFDFGDEDMLARLGAVESGPDGVRLRIGKMTYRTVVVPKMLTMRASTLEWLKAFGEQGGEVWFTAGRPEYVDAQRSAQANTIPGLDRELADVETALI
;
A
#
# COMPACT_ATOMS: atom_id res chain seq x y z
N MET A 1 20.20 13.05 -28.01
CA MET A 1 20.66 11.66 -27.75
C MET A 1 20.97 10.97 -29.05
N GLN A 2 22.03 10.22 -29.13
CA GLN A 2 22.38 9.48 -30.35
C GLN A 2 21.56 8.18 -30.41
N GLY A 3 20.95 7.89 -31.56
CA GLY A 3 20.08 6.73 -31.73
C GLY A 3 18.61 6.97 -31.40
N GLU A 4 17.74 6.11 -31.89
CA GLU A 4 16.28 6.22 -31.75
C GLU A 4 15.67 5.29 -30.70
N ALA A 5 16.49 4.49 -30.02
CA ALA A 5 16.01 3.40 -29.18
C ALA A 5 15.15 3.83 -27.99
N LYS A 6 15.19 5.10 -27.61
CA LYS A 6 14.52 5.63 -26.40
C LYS A 6 13.83 6.97 -26.71
N ARG A 7 12.82 6.94 -27.55
CA ARG A 7 12.08 8.14 -27.94
C ARG A 7 11.28 8.74 -26.79
N ASP A 8 10.64 7.91 -26.00
CA ASP A 8 9.70 8.34 -24.97
C ASP A 8 10.42 8.69 -23.65
N TYR A 9 11.50 7.98 -23.34
CA TYR A 9 12.28 8.17 -22.13
C TYR A 9 13.78 8.29 -22.46
N PRO A 10 14.22 9.46 -22.95
CA PRO A 10 15.63 9.66 -23.24
C PRO A 10 16.45 9.56 -21.95
N ALA A 11 17.52 8.79 -21.98
CA ALA A 11 18.50 8.78 -20.89
C ALA A 11 19.17 10.17 -20.84
N SER A 12 18.79 10.99 -19.87
CA SER A 12 19.34 12.32 -19.69
C SER A 12 20.66 12.32 -18.94
N ILE A 13 21.02 11.21 -18.28
CA ILE A 13 22.26 11.03 -17.52
C ILE A 13 23.23 10.20 -18.35
N HIS A 14 23.98 10.83 -19.24
CA HIS A 14 25.00 10.17 -20.07
C HIS A 14 26.03 11.18 -20.57
N GLY A 15 27.15 10.70 -21.10
CA GLY A 15 28.29 11.50 -21.50
C GLY A 15 28.06 12.61 -22.55
N GLN A 16 26.91 12.59 -23.26
CA GLN A 16 26.51 13.64 -24.20
C GLN A 16 25.70 14.77 -23.56
N SER A 17 25.27 14.61 -22.30
CA SER A 17 24.58 15.67 -21.56
C SER A 17 25.57 16.71 -21.10
N ALA A 18 25.25 17.99 -21.29
CA ALA A 18 26.16 19.09 -20.96
C ALA A 18 26.56 19.12 -19.46
N TRP A 19 25.68 18.66 -18.60
CA TRP A 19 25.85 18.62 -17.14
C TRP A 19 26.28 17.25 -16.59
N TYR A 20 26.62 16.28 -17.45
CA TYR A 20 26.98 14.93 -17.06
C TYR A 20 28.10 14.87 -16.01
N ARG A 21 29.13 15.70 -16.17
CA ARG A 21 30.26 15.75 -15.23
C ARG A 21 29.88 16.29 -13.84
N GLN A 22 28.87 17.14 -13.79
CA GLN A 22 28.35 17.72 -12.53
C GLN A 22 27.39 16.78 -11.82
N TYR A 23 26.90 15.74 -12.50
CA TYR A 23 25.95 14.79 -11.92
C TYR A 23 26.53 14.10 -10.67
N ARG A 24 27.84 13.92 -10.60
CA ARG A 24 28.53 13.41 -9.41
C ARG A 24 28.16 14.14 -8.12
N TYR A 25 27.87 15.45 -8.16
CA TYR A 25 27.47 16.19 -6.97
C TYR A 25 26.11 15.70 -6.43
N VAL A 26 25.21 15.32 -7.33
CA VAL A 26 23.92 14.73 -6.97
C VAL A 26 24.13 13.33 -6.40
N GLU A 27 24.97 12.52 -7.04
CA GLU A 27 25.33 11.19 -6.57
C GLU A 27 25.99 11.22 -5.19
N ASP A 28 26.99 12.08 -4.99
CA ASP A 28 27.67 12.27 -3.70
C ASP A 28 26.72 12.74 -2.60
N TYR A 29 25.75 13.61 -2.94
CA TYR A 29 24.74 14.08 -2.00
C TYR A 29 23.83 12.94 -1.55
N TYR A 30 23.26 12.19 -2.49
CA TYR A 30 22.39 11.06 -2.16
C TYR A 30 23.14 9.92 -1.47
N ALA A 31 24.39 9.67 -1.82
CA ALA A 31 25.21 8.67 -1.13
C ALA A 31 25.38 9.00 0.37
N ARG A 32 25.59 10.29 0.70
CA ARG A 32 25.67 10.74 2.10
C ARG A 32 24.35 10.61 2.84
N ILE A 33 23.22 10.98 2.18
CA ILE A 33 21.89 10.80 2.76
C ILE A 33 21.62 9.32 2.99
N HIS A 34 21.93 8.47 2.01
CA HIS A 34 21.74 7.04 2.11
C HIS A 34 22.49 6.44 3.30
N LEU A 35 23.77 6.83 3.47
CA LEU A 35 24.57 6.42 4.62
C LEU A 35 23.93 6.82 5.96
N LEU A 36 23.33 8.01 6.05
CA LEU A 36 22.63 8.46 7.26
C LEU A 36 21.35 7.64 7.50
N MET A 37 20.57 7.41 6.44
CA MET A 37 19.32 6.67 6.53
C MET A 37 19.53 5.19 6.90
N GLU A 38 20.65 4.59 6.51
CA GLU A 38 21.01 3.21 6.88
C GLU A 38 21.35 3.03 8.36
N GLN A 39 21.66 4.10 9.10
CA GLN A 39 21.98 4.02 10.53
C GLN A 39 20.74 3.89 11.41
N GLY A 40 19.57 4.21 10.89
CA GLY A 40 18.29 4.20 11.62
C GLY A 40 17.44 2.97 11.37
N GLN A 41 16.33 2.92 12.08
CA GLN A 41 15.21 2.03 11.77
C GLN A 41 14.06 2.91 11.24
N PRO A 42 13.41 2.54 10.13
CA PRO A 42 12.23 3.27 9.69
C PRO A 42 11.11 3.13 10.72
N LEU A 43 10.42 4.23 10.99
CA LEU A 43 9.22 4.27 11.82
C LEU A 43 8.02 4.42 10.87
N CYS A 44 7.17 3.44 10.85
CA CYS A 44 5.94 3.46 10.07
C CYS A 44 4.87 2.69 10.82
N ASP A 45 3.82 3.37 11.26
CA ASP A 45 2.76 2.77 12.07
C ASP A 45 1.55 2.33 11.23
N VAL A 46 1.49 2.71 9.95
CA VAL A 46 0.33 2.48 9.08
C VAL A 46 0.68 1.52 7.95
N LEU A 47 -0.12 0.46 7.83
CA LEU A 47 -0.10 -0.45 6.71
C LEU A 47 -1.35 -0.26 5.86
N VAL A 48 -1.21 -0.07 4.56
CA VAL A 48 -2.33 -0.07 3.61
C VAL A 48 -2.32 -1.39 2.85
N ILE A 49 -3.41 -2.15 2.92
CA ILE A 49 -3.54 -3.39 2.16
C ILE A 49 -3.64 -3.07 0.67
N ASN A 50 -2.80 -3.70 -0.14
CA ASN A 50 -2.85 -3.56 -1.59
C ASN A 50 -3.97 -4.44 -2.17
N PRO A 51 -5.01 -3.86 -2.81
CA PRO A 51 -6.15 -4.63 -3.33
C PRO A 51 -5.86 -5.28 -4.70
N VAL A 52 -4.63 -5.74 -4.93
CA VAL A 52 -4.17 -6.21 -6.25
C VAL A 52 -4.99 -7.38 -6.80
N GLU A 53 -5.44 -8.28 -5.95
CA GLU A 53 -6.24 -9.43 -6.38
C GLU A 53 -7.66 -9.05 -6.81
N SER A 54 -8.21 -8.01 -6.19
CA SER A 54 -9.47 -7.41 -6.64
C SER A 54 -9.34 -6.81 -8.04
N LEU A 55 -8.17 -6.25 -8.38
CA LEU A 55 -7.89 -5.75 -9.72
C LEU A 55 -7.69 -6.91 -10.70
N TRP A 56 -6.93 -7.93 -10.33
CA TRP A 56 -6.68 -9.09 -11.19
C TRP A 56 -7.96 -9.85 -11.55
N ALA A 57 -8.96 -9.86 -10.69
CA ALA A 57 -10.25 -10.45 -10.98
C ALA A 57 -10.98 -9.78 -12.18
N GLY A 58 -10.64 -8.53 -12.49
CA GLY A 58 -11.18 -7.78 -13.62
C GLY A 58 -10.28 -7.74 -14.87
N ILE A 59 -9.12 -8.44 -14.87
CA ILE A 59 -8.20 -8.44 -16.00
C ILE A 59 -8.61 -9.48 -17.03
N TYR A 60 -8.93 -9.02 -18.25
CA TYR A 60 -9.23 -9.83 -19.42
C TYR A 60 -8.76 -9.10 -20.69
N PRO A 61 -8.63 -9.74 -21.85
CA PRO A 61 -8.30 -9.03 -23.09
C PRO A 61 -9.30 -7.88 -23.36
N GLY A 62 -8.80 -6.64 -23.40
CA GLY A 62 -9.62 -5.43 -23.53
C GLY A 62 -10.13 -4.86 -22.19
N TRP A 63 -9.57 -5.29 -21.06
CA TRP A 63 -9.96 -4.79 -19.73
C TRP A 63 -9.68 -3.29 -19.52
N ALA A 64 -8.79 -2.71 -20.32
CA ALA A 64 -8.44 -1.30 -20.22
C ALA A 64 -8.48 -0.63 -21.58
N ASP A 65 -8.90 0.64 -21.62
CA ASP A 65 -8.70 1.56 -22.71
C ASP A 65 -7.57 2.51 -22.33
N GLY A 66 -6.40 2.31 -22.93
CA GLY A 66 -5.19 2.96 -22.49
C GLY A 66 -4.76 2.54 -21.10
N LEU A 67 -4.80 3.47 -20.14
CA LEU A 67 -4.48 3.24 -18.71
C LEU A 67 -5.73 3.26 -17.79
N THR A 68 -6.93 3.23 -18.38
CA THR A 68 -8.18 3.30 -17.62
C THR A 68 -8.88 1.95 -17.66
N ALA A 69 -9.28 1.44 -16.49
CA ALA A 69 -10.06 0.22 -16.41
C ALA A 69 -11.43 0.39 -17.09
N ALA A 70 -11.81 -0.55 -17.95
CA ALA A 70 -13.10 -0.55 -18.62
C ALA A 70 -14.24 -0.98 -17.67
N ASP A 71 -13.95 -1.84 -16.69
CA ASP A 71 -14.91 -2.28 -15.69
C ASP A 71 -15.06 -1.22 -14.58
N PRO A 72 -16.29 -0.68 -14.36
CA PRO A 72 -16.54 0.29 -13.29
C PRO A 72 -16.19 -0.22 -11.88
N ALA A 73 -16.33 -1.53 -11.61
CA ALA A 73 -15.97 -2.10 -10.32
C ALA A 73 -14.47 -2.06 -10.09
N VAL A 74 -13.68 -2.35 -11.11
CA VAL A 74 -12.21 -2.24 -11.09
C VAL A 74 -11.80 -0.76 -10.94
N GLY A 75 -12.42 0.13 -11.72
CA GLY A 75 -12.19 1.58 -11.60
C GLY A 75 -12.48 2.12 -10.20
N ALA A 76 -13.53 1.62 -9.54
CA ALA A 76 -13.85 2.01 -8.17
C ALA A 76 -12.82 1.51 -7.14
N VAL A 77 -12.18 0.35 -7.37
CA VAL A 77 -11.07 -0.14 -6.53
C VAL A 77 -9.83 0.74 -6.70
N GLU A 78 -9.48 1.06 -7.94
CA GLU A 78 -8.35 1.97 -8.24
C GLU A 78 -8.53 3.35 -7.62
N GLU A 79 -9.74 3.91 -7.75
CA GLU A 79 -10.04 5.24 -7.20
C GLU A 79 -10.01 5.23 -5.67
N GLY A 80 -10.59 4.20 -5.03
CA GLY A 80 -10.53 4.04 -3.58
C GLY A 80 -9.09 3.94 -3.06
N TYR A 81 -8.25 3.19 -3.74
CA TYR A 81 -6.82 3.06 -3.40
C TYR A 81 -6.06 4.38 -3.58
N ARG A 82 -6.28 5.07 -4.71
CA ARG A 82 -5.67 6.38 -4.98
C ARG A 82 -6.09 7.43 -3.96
N THR A 83 -7.35 7.41 -3.54
CA THR A 83 -7.87 8.34 -2.56
C THR A 83 -7.25 8.12 -1.19
N VAL A 84 -7.13 6.86 -0.73
CA VAL A 84 -6.41 6.53 0.51
C VAL A 84 -4.96 7.04 0.46
N PHE A 85 -4.26 6.79 -0.64
CA PHE A 85 -2.90 7.30 -0.86
C PHE A 85 -2.85 8.83 -0.72
N GLY A 86 -3.75 9.53 -1.41
CA GLY A 86 -3.82 10.99 -1.37
C GLY A 86 -4.09 11.55 0.04
N SER A 87 -5.03 10.94 0.77
CA SER A 87 -5.37 11.35 2.14
C SER A 87 -4.21 11.13 3.12
N LEU A 88 -3.51 9.99 3.04
CA LEU A 88 -2.34 9.73 3.88
C LEU A 88 -1.19 10.70 3.59
N CYS A 89 -0.95 10.99 2.30
CA CYS A 89 0.03 12.02 1.91
C CYS A 89 -0.36 13.42 2.43
N ALA A 90 -1.63 13.79 2.35
CA ALA A 90 -2.12 15.07 2.84
C ALA A 90 -1.97 15.19 4.37
N ALA A 91 -2.24 14.11 5.09
CA ALA A 91 -2.02 13.98 6.54
C ALA A 91 -0.53 13.95 6.92
N LYS A 92 0.39 13.83 5.95
CA LYS A 92 1.83 13.61 6.19
C LYS A 92 2.11 12.39 7.06
N ALA A 93 1.26 11.39 6.98
CA ALA A 93 1.46 10.12 7.65
C ALA A 93 2.40 9.24 6.84
N ASP A 94 3.36 8.62 7.51
CA ASP A 94 4.17 7.56 6.90
C ASP A 94 3.35 6.27 6.84
N PHE A 95 3.38 5.60 5.70
CA PHE A 95 2.68 4.34 5.50
C PHE A 95 3.41 3.44 4.51
N ASP A 96 3.22 2.13 4.68
CA ASP A 96 3.67 1.12 3.75
C ASP A 96 2.48 0.46 3.05
N PHE A 97 2.71 -0.07 1.86
CA PHE A 97 1.76 -0.94 1.18
C PHE A 97 2.05 -2.39 1.50
N GLY A 98 1.03 -3.13 1.95
CA GLY A 98 1.11 -4.54 2.30
C GLY A 98 0.48 -5.43 1.25
N ASP A 99 1.26 -6.37 0.75
CA ASP A 99 0.79 -7.44 -0.12
C ASP A 99 0.21 -8.59 0.70
N GLU A 100 -0.93 -9.14 0.28
CA GLU A 100 -1.62 -10.21 1.00
C GLU A 100 -0.79 -11.51 1.06
N ASP A 101 0.02 -11.81 0.03
CA ASP A 101 0.92 -12.97 0.05
C ASP A 101 2.07 -12.77 1.04
N MET A 102 2.63 -11.58 1.10
CA MET A 102 3.67 -11.26 2.09
C MET A 102 3.11 -11.33 3.52
N LEU A 103 1.91 -10.82 3.73
CA LEU A 103 1.22 -10.93 5.03
C LEU A 103 1.01 -12.40 5.42
N ALA A 104 0.56 -13.24 4.49
CA ALA A 104 0.36 -14.67 4.74
C ALA A 104 1.65 -15.40 5.15
N ARG A 105 2.78 -15.04 4.52
CA ARG A 105 4.06 -15.72 4.74
C ARG A 105 4.90 -15.14 5.90
N LEU A 106 4.80 -13.85 6.14
CA LEU A 106 5.71 -13.11 7.02
C LEU A 106 4.96 -12.41 8.16
N GLY A 107 3.62 -12.50 8.17
CA GLY A 107 2.78 -11.86 9.16
C GLY A 107 2.90 -12.50 10.55
N ALA A 108 2.77 -11.67 11.57
CA ALA A 108 2.58 -12.09 12.96
C ALA A 108 1.86 -10.99 13.74
N VAL A 109 1.02 -11.36 14.69
CA VAL A 109 0.46 -10.40 15.66
C VAL A 109 1.33 -10.45 16.90
N GLU A 110 1.81 -9.31 17.34
CA GLU A 110 2.69 -9.16 18.49
C GLU A 110 2.07 -8.21 19.52
N SER A 111 2.10 -8.59 20.78
CA SER A 111 1.64 -7.76 21.88
C SER A 111 2.84 -7.30 22.71
N GLY A 112 2.92 -6.00 22.95
CA GLY A 112 4.01 -5.38 23.70
C GLY A 112 3.52 -4.30 24.66
N PRO A 113 4.44 -3.61 25.34
CA PRO A 113 4.10 -2.53 26.29
C PRO A 113 3.32 -1.38 25.63
N ASP A 114 3.57 -1.15 24.33
CA ASP A 114 2.98 -0.07 23.54
C ASP A 114 1.72 -0.50 22.76
N GLY A 115 1.15 -1.67 23.13
CA GLY A 115 -0.05 -2.22 22.52
C GLY A 115 0.21 -3.35 21.53
N VAL A 116 -0.81 -3.66 20.74
CA VAL A 116 -0.78 -4.73 19.74
C VAL A 116 -0.25 -4.17 18.41
N ARG A 117 0.61 -4.94 17.74
CA ARG A 117 1.16 -4.59 16.43
C ARG A 117 1.05 -5.76 15.45
N LEU A 118 0.78 -5.44 14.20
CA LEU A 118 0.89 -6.39 13.10
C LEU A 118 2.31 -6.31 12.55
N ARG A 119 3.08 -7.38 12.67
CA ARG A 119 4.42 -7.48 12.10
C ARG A 119 4.37 -8.11 10.71
N ILE A 120 5.10 -7.54 9.76
CA ILE A 120 5.40 -8.15 8.45
C ILE A 120 6.91 -8.06 8.24
N GLY A 121 7.58 -9.20 8.27
CA GLY A 121 9.04 -9.23 8.18
C GLY A 121 9.70 -8.46 9.34
N LYS A 122 10.36 -7.35 9.04
CA LYS A 122 11.02 -6.49 10.03
C LYS A 122 10.19 -5.30 10.49
N MET A 123 9.11 -4.98 9.76
CA MET A 123 8.25 -3.83 10.04
C MET A 123 7.09 -4.22 10.95
N THR A 124 6.65 -3.26 11.77
CA THR A 124 5.49 -3.44 12.67
C THR A 124 4.56 -2.26 12.57
N TYR A 125 3.26 -2.54 12.50
CA TYR A 125 2.22 -1.55 12.25
C TYR A 125 1.20 -1.55 13.39
N ARG A 126 0.72 -0.36 13.76
CA ARG A 126 -0.34 -0.16 14.75
C ARG A 126 -1.71 -0.19 14.08
N THR A 127 -1.79 0.43 12.89
CA THR A 127 -3.03 0.62 12.16
C THR A 127 -2.94 -0.06 10.80
N VAL A 128 -3.96 -0.83 10.45
CA VAL A 128 -4.10 -1.41 9.12
C VAL A 128 -5.28 -0.76 8.42
N VAL A 129 -5.01 -0.13 7.29
CA VAL A 129 -6.03 0.49 6.43
C VAL A 129 -6.39 -0.49 5.32
N VAL A 130 -7.66 -0.84 5.24
CA VAL A 130 -8.23 -1.67 4.18
C VAL A 130 -8.98 -0.74 3.22
N PRO A 131 -8.43 -0.46 2.05
CA PRO A 131 -9.09 0.36 1.03
C PRO A 131 -10.25 -0.40 0.41
N LYS A 132 -10.93 0.22 -0.55
CA LYS A 132 -11.94 -0.49 -1.34
C LYS A 132 -11.32 -1.70 -2.02
N MET A 133 -11.90 -2.87 -1.78
CA MET A 133 -11.53 -4.12 -2.43
C MET A 133 -12.76 -5.00 -2.65
N LEU A 134 -12.74 -5.82 -3.70
CA LEU A 134 -13.81 -6.75 -4.03
C LEU A 134 -13.64 -8.07 -3.29
N THR A 135 -12.42 -8.58 -3.27
CA THR A 135 -12.05 -9.84 -2.62
C THR A 135 -10.85 -9.66 -1.72
N MET A 136 -10.77 -10.46 -0.68
CA MET A 136 -9.64 -10.57 0.25
C MET A 136 -9.27 -12.04 0.37
N ARG A 137 -8.00 -12.35 0.58
CA ARG A 137 -7.59 -13.73 0.90
C ARG A 137 -8.11 -14.17 2.27
N ALA A 138 -8.46 -15.44 2.40
CA ALA A 138 -8.83 -16.01 3.71
C ALA A 138 -7.73 -15.84 4.75
N SER A 139 -6.45 -15.97 4.35
CA SER A 139 -5.31 -15.74 5.24
C SER A 139 -5.23 -14.29 5.74
N THR A 140 -5.51 -13.30 4.89
CA THR A 140 -5.54 -11.89 5.28
C THR A 140 -6.69 -11.63 6.26
N LEU A 141 -7.87 -12.22 5.98
CA LEU A 141 -9.01 -12.14 6.89
C LEU A 141 -8.66 -12.67 8.29
N GLU A 142 -8.01 -13.84 8.37
CA GLU A 142 -7.58 -14.42 9.64
C GLU A 142 -6.60 -13.52 10.40
N TRP A 143 -5.60 -12.95 9.70
CA TRP A 143 -4.65 -12.02 10.29
C TRP A 143 -5.31 -10.75 10.81
N LEU A 144 -6.18 -10.11 10.02
CA LEU A 144 -6.87 -8.89 10.43
C LEU A 144 -7.83 -9.15 11.58
N LYS A 145 -8.50 -10.31 11.58
CA LYS A 145 -9.36 -10.72 12.67
C LYS A 145 -8.57 -10.92 13.97
N ALA A 146 -7.49 -11.70 13.92
CA ALA A 146 -6.64 -11.93 15.09
C ALA A 146 -6.01 -10.62 15.61
N PHE A 147 -5.63 -9.72 14.73
CA PHE A 147 -5.08 -8.41 15.08
C PHE A 147 -6.13 -7.53 15.77
N GLY A 148 -7.34 -7.40 15.18
CA GLY A 148 -8.42 -6.61 15.75
C GLY A 148 -8.96 -7.17 17.07
N GLU A 149 -9.08 -8.51 17.20
CA GLU A 149 -9.50 -9.18 18.46
C GLU A 149 -8.54 -8.93 19.61
N GLN A 150 -7.25 -8.71 19.34
CA GLN A 150 -6.24 -8.37 20.33
C GLN A 150 -6.13 -6.87 20.62
N GLY A 151 -6.93 -6.04 19.95
CA GLY A 151 -6.98 -4.59 20.16
C GLY A 151 -6.14 -3.78 19.15
N GLY A 152 -5.68 -4.39 18.07
CA GLY A 152 -5.09 -3.68 16.93
C GLY A 152 -6.14 -2.89 16.15
N GLU A 153 -5.71 -1.83 15.48
CA GLU A 153 -6.62 -0.95 14.74
C GLU A 153 -6.74 -1.37 13.28
N VAL A 154 -7.96 -1.73 12.86
CA VAL A 154 -8.29 -2.01 11.46
C VAL A 154 -9.30 -0.99 10.97
N TRP A 155 -8.98 -0.27 9.90
CA TRP A 155 -9.84 0.75 9.31
C TRP A 155 -10.30 0.35 7.92
N PHE A 156 -11.60 0.32 7.68
CA PHE A 156 -12.21 0.08 6.37
C PHE A 156 -12.66 1.43 5.80
N THR A 157 -12.11 1.84 4.67
CA THR A 157 -12.39 3.16 4.08
C THR A 157 -13.52 3.18 3.05
N ALA A 158 -13.99 2.01 2.64
CA ALA A 158 -15.07 1.89 1.65
C ALA A 158 -15.90 0.62 1.85
N GLY A 159 -16.16 0.28 3.12
CA GLY A 159 -16.84 -0.94 3.51
C GLY A 159 -15.95 -2.18 3.40
N ARG A 160 -16.51 -3.32 3.76
CA ARG A 160 -15.81 -4.60 3.79
C ARG A 160 -15.94 -5.34 2.45
N PRO A 161 -14.94 -6.12 2.03
CA PRO A 161 -15.02 -6.92 0.81
C PRO A 161 -16.18 -7.95 0.89
N GLU A 162 -16.87 -8.12 -0.23
CA GLU A 162 -18.00 -9.07 -0.34
C GLU A 162 -17.54 -10.50 -0.66
N TYR A 163 -16.27 -10.68 -1.01
CA TYR A 163 -15.70 -11.96 -1.41
C TYR A 163 -14.46 -12.28 -0.56
N VAL A 164 -14.29 -13.57 -0.28
CA VAL A 164 -13.09 -14.15 0.32
C VAL A 164 -12.62 -15.27 -0.61
N ASP A 165 -11.36 -15.24 -1.04
CA ASP A 165 -10.81 -16.15 -2.05
C ASP A 165 -11.71 -16.25 -3.31
N ALA A 166 -12.18 -15.07 -3.78
CA ALA A 166 -13.09 -14.90 -4.90
C ALA A 166 -14.45 -15.61 -4.75
N GLN A 167 -14.81 -16.07 -3.56
CA GLN A 167 -16.13 -16.64 -3.24
C GLN A 167 -16.93 -15.67 -2.38
N ARG A 168 -18.20 -15.46 -2.72
CA ARG A 168 -19.07 -14.55 -1.96
C ARG A 168 -19.17 -15.01 -0.50
N SER A 169 -18.83 -14.12 0.43
CA SER A 169 -18.73 -14.45 1.85
C SER A 169 -18.99 -13.22 2.72
N ALA A 170 -19.71 -13.42 3.80
CA ALA A 170 -19.91 -12.40 4.82
C ALA A 170 -18.82 -12.42 5.92
N GLN A 171 -17.81 -13.27 5.80
CA GLN A 171 -16.78 -13.44 6.83
C GLN A 171 -15.96 -12.17 7.09
N ALA A 172 -15.75 -11.33 6.09
CA ALA A 172 -15.07 -10.04 6.28
C ALA A 172 -15.81 -9.14 7.30
N ASN A 173 -17.11 -9.31 7.49
CA ASN A 173 -17.87 -8.57 8.50
C ASN A 173 -17.54 -8.98 9.94
N THR A 174 -16.86 -10.10 10.14
CA THR A 174 -16.44 -10.56 11.47
C THR A 174 -15.11 -9.97 11.93
N ILE A 175 -14.40 -9.24 11.07
CA ILE A 175 -13.16 -8.55 11.43
C ILE A 175 -13.51 -7.39 12.37
N PRO A 176 -12.98 -7.34 13.61
CA PRO A 176 -13.10 -6.16 14.45
C PRO A 176 -12.39 -4.98 13.79
N GLY A 177 -13.11 -3.90 13.56
CA GLY A 177 -12.54 -2.75 12.88
C GLY A 177 -13.56 -1.63 12.75
N LEU A 178 -13.07 -0.45 12.43
CA LEU A 178 -13.86 0.76 12.28
C LEU A 178 -14.07 1.07 10.80
N ASP A 179 -15.32 1.39 10.46
CA ASP A 179 -15.62 2.03 9.18
C ASP A 179 -15.24 3.51 9.31
N ARG A 180 -14.27 3.95 8.52
CA ARG A 180 -13.75 5.31 8.55
C ARG A 180 -13.99 5.99 7.21
N GLU A 181 -14.56 7.18 7.24
CA GLU A 181 -14.52 8.05 6.07
C GLU A 181 -13.08 8.58 5.88
N LEU A 182 -12.71 8.88 4.64
CA LEU A 182 -11.34 9.31 4.31
C LEU A 182 -10.93 10.61 5.00
N ALA A 183 -11.90 11.50 5.24
CA ALA A 183 -11.67 12.72 6.03
C ALA A 183 -11.27 12.42 7.49
N ASP A 184 -11.76 11.31 8.05
CA ASP A 184 -11.40 10.87 9.40
C ASP A 184 -9.99 10.30 9.46
N VAL A 185 -9.50 9.70 8.37
CA VAL A 185 -8.13 9.17 8.28
C VAL A 185 -7.11 10.29 8.44
N GLU A 186 -7.34 11.43 7.81
CA GLU A 186 -6.47 12.61 7.91
C GLU A 186 -6.39 13.15 9.35
N THR A 187 -7.50 13.08 10.09
CA THR A 187 -7.60 13.64 11.47
C THR A 187 -7.08 12.66 12.53
N ALA A 188 -7.20 11.36 12.29
CA ALA A 188 -6.87 10.33 13.28
C ALA A 188 -5.37 9.97 13.33
N LEU A 189 -4.58 10.38 12.31
CA LEU A 189 -3.16 10.08 12.19
C LEU A 189 -2.24 11.26 12.53
N ILE A 190 -2.80 12.43 12.84
CA ILE A 190 -2.08 13.60 13.33
C ILE A 190 -2.07 13.57 14.88
#